data_28500d9d818d0598b6fc6ccccfd1cac0
#
_entry.id   28500d9d818d0598b6fc6ccccfd1cac0
#
_cell.length_a   1.000
_cell.length_b   1.000
_cell.length_c   1.000
_cell.angle_alpha   90.00
_cell.angle_beta   90.00
_cell.angle_gamma   90.00
#
_symmetry.space_group_name_H-M   'P 1'
#
loop_
_entity.id
_entity.type
_entity.pdbx_description
1 polymer ?
#
loop_
_entity_poly.entity_id
_entity_poly.type
_entity_poly.pdbx_seq_one_letter_code
_entity_poly.pdbx_strand_id
1 'polypeptide(L)'
;MESVTRRTFGVAAASALALSAWPRRAAAQSAKLKVGVLLPRSGLQAQIGQSCQRGADVAPELLRQRLGVDVELMNADTESNVDTARSRAERLVGEGAHVLVGAFDSGHTAAIAQVAEQHGVPLVVNIAAAPQITEQGYKFVFRNFPPAPEIGRNGLVLLGDIFRKAKVQPKTAVFMHVNDTFGQSMAKGVTALLPKLSLPFKLLDTISYDPAAKDLTVEVSKAKATSAELLLLVCRLNDAIVLRREMVKQRWNPMGIVSPGSPGLYEEQFSKSLGKYADGCITNTVWYNPKNPITHEFAAAFKKRFPRDEFAFHAINASYTFDAILIAADAFKRARTSDRKALAEAIRQTNIPATDRVSFGGPIKFDAKGQVEGNLSMVIQNLHGKPTVVLPAEYAEGALVFPMPRAT
;
A
#
# COMPACT_ATOMS: atom_id res chain seq x y z
N MET A 1 50.26 -39.60 -90.16
CA MET A 1 51.58 -39.04 -89.75
C MET A 1 51.27 -37.82 -88.90
N GLU A 2 51.51 -38.07 -87.65
CA GLU A 2 52.25 -37.23 -86.70
C GLU A 2 51.65 -35.81 -86.52
N SER A 3 51.45 -35.36 -85.46
CA SER A 3 51.65 -35.50 -84.02
C SER A 3 51.73 -34.14 -83.44
N VAL A 4 51.44 -34.13 -82.23
CA VAL A 4 51.95 -33.38 -81.11
C VAL A 4 51.16 -32.17 -80.60
N THR A 5 50.56 -32.50 -79.53
CA THR A 5 50.15 -31.83 -78.32
C THR A 5 51.05 -30.67 -77.85
N ARG A 6 50.40 -29.60 -77.34
CA ARG A 6 50.96 -28.91 -76.14
C ARG A 6 49.85 -28.43 -75.22
N ARG A 7 49.81 -28.98 -74.04
CA ARG A 7 49.04 -28.52 -72.89
C ARG A 7 49.66 -27.22 -72.33
N THR A 8 48.88 -26.26 -72.06
CA THR A 8 49.24 -25.18 -71.17
C THR A 8 48.28 -25.16 -69.98
N PHE A 9 48.81 -25.40 -68.82
CA PHE A 9 48.13 -25.33 -67.51
C PHE A 9 47.84 -23.84 -67.19
N GLY A 10 46.55 -23.48 -66.99
CA GLY A 10 46.17 -22.23 -66.37
C GLY A 10 45.76 -22.53 -64.96
N VAL A 11 46.55 -22.14 -63.98
CA VAL A 11 46.23 -22.18 -62.58
C VAL A 11 45.29 -21.04 -62.27
N ALA A 12 44.03 -21.31 -62.05
CA ALA A 12 43.05 -20.36 -61.51
C ALA A 12 43.11 -20.42 -59.97
N ALA A 13 43.66 -19.39 -59.36
CA ALA A 13 43.65 -19.20 -57.93
C ALA A 13 42.21 -18.81 -57.50
N ALA A 14 41.47 -19.75 -56.88
CA ALA A 14 40.20 -19.45 -56.24
C ALA A 14 40.47 -18.85 -54.87
N SER A 15 40.35 -17.53 -54.75
CA SER A 15 40.32 -16.83 -53.43
C SER A 15 39.04 -17.10 -52.73
N ALA A 16 39.02 -18.03 -51.77
CA ALA A 16 37.93 -18.26 -50.86
C ALA A 16 37.83 -17.09 -49.84
N LEU A 17 36.91 -16.16 -50.07
CA LEU A 17 36.48 -15.20 -49.06
C LEU A 17 35.66 -15.96 -48.00
N ALA A 18 36.32 -16.37 -46.93
CA ALA A 18 35.65 -16.82 -45.71
C ALA A 18 34.99 -15.60 -45.05
N LEU A 19 33.75 -15.34 -45.38
CA LEU A 19 32.87 -14.48 -44.59
C LEU A 19 32.66 -15.14 -43.22
N SER A 20 33.45 -14.74 -42.25
CA SER A 20 33.23 -15.03 -40.83
C SER A 20 31.86 -14.49 -40.43
N ALA A 21 30.82 -15.33 -40.51
CA ALA A 21 29.53 -15.07 -39.88
C ALA A 21 29.76 -15.07 -38.36
N TRP A 22 30.11 -13.93 -37.81
CA TRP A 22 29.96 -13.73 -36.39
C TRP A 22 28.47 -13.92 -36.07
N PRO A 23 28.12 -14.83 -35.14
CA PRO A 23 26.77 -14.91 -34.70
C PRO A 23 26.39 -13.52 -34.16
N ARG A 24 25.56 -12.80 -34.89
CA ARG A 24 24.82 -11.66 -34.30
C ARG A 24 24.13 -12.27 -33.07
N ARG A 25 24.67 -12.00 -31.88
CA ARG A 25 23.92 -12.15 -30.68
C ARG A 25 22.64 -11.35 -30.92
N ALA A 26 21.56 -12.05 -31.28
CA ALA A 26 20.24 -11.50 -31.17
C ALA A 26 20.20 -10.88 -29.76
N ALA A 27 20.05 -9.57 -29.66
CA ALA A 27 19.83 -8.92 -28.40
C ALA A 27 18.62 -9.67 -27.84
N ALA A 28 18.83 -10.52 -26.86
CA ALA A 28 17.76 -11.23 -26.18
C ALA A 28 16.86 -10.10 -25.67
N GLN A 29 15.70 -9.97 -26.28
CA GLN A 29 14.69 -9.01 -25.86
C GLN A 29 14.52 -9.28 -24.36
N SER A 30 14.93 -8.32 -23.51
CA SER A 30 14.92 -8.52 -22.07
C SER A 30 13.51 -8.95 -21.70
N ALA A 31 13.38 -10.12 -21.10
CA ALA A 31 12.09 -10.66 -20.74
C ALA A 31 11.38 -9.63 -19.85
N LYS A 32 10.18 -9.19 -20.25
CA LYS A 32 9.39 -8.25 -19.45
C LYS A 32 8.78 -8.98 -18.26
N LEU A 33 8.80 -8.34 -17.10
CA LEU A 33 8.04 -8.78 -15.94
C LEU A 33 6.56 -8.39 -16.11
N LYS A 34 5.66 -9.36 -16.26
CA LYS A 34 4.22 -9.14 -16.30
C LYS A 34 3.65 -9.12 -14.89
N VAL A 35 3.16 -7.96 -14.45
CA VAL A 35 2.58 -7.75 -13.12
C VAL A 35 1.07 -7.54 -13.24
N GLY A 36 0.29 -8.47 -12.72
CA GLY A 36 -1.16 -8.35 -12.62
C GLY A 36 -1.53 -7.45 -11.44
N VAL A 37 -2.05 -6.25 -11.71
CA VAL A 37 -2.43 -5.26 -10.68
C VAL A 37 -3.94 -5.31 -10.46
N LEU A 38 -4.36 -5.70 -9.25
CA LEU A 38 -5.76 -5.82 -8.85
C LEU A 38 -6.09 -4.75 -7.80
N LEU A 39 -6.93 -3.79 -8.13
CA LEU A 39 -7.29 -2.67 -7.26
C LEU A 39 -8.77 -2.31 -7.39
N PRO A 40 -9.44 -1.82 -6.33
CA PRO A 40 -10.83 -1.38 -6.38
C PRO A 40 -10.92 0.03 -7.01
N ARG A 41 -10.81 0.14 -8.33
CA ARG A 41 -10.80 1.43 -9.04
C ARG A 41 -12.19 1.99 -9.31
N SER A 42 -13.23 1.19 -9.05
CA SER A 42 -14.63 1.59 -9.05
C SER A 42 -15.36 1.06 -7.81
N GLY A 43 -16.61 1.47 -7.61
CA GLY A 43 -17.42 1.12 -6.45
C GLY A 43 -17.06 1.89 -5.17
N LEU A 44 -17.36 1.30 -4.01
CA LEU A 44 -17.30 1.98 -2.71
C LEU A 44 -15.90 2.51 -2.35
N GLN A 45 -14.84 1.82 -2.80
CA GLN A 45 -13.45 2.15 -2.46
C GLN A 45 -12.68 2.76 -3.64
N ALA A 46 -13.39 3.28 -4.65
CA ALA A 46 -12.79 3.77 -5.90
C ALA A 46 -11.68 4.80 -5.70
N GLN A 47 -11.88 5.78 -4.82
CA GLN A 47 -10.90 6.85 -4.56
C GLN A 47 -9.56 6.28 -4.10
N ILE A 48 -9.61 5.36 -3.15
CA ILE A 48 -8.40 4.72 -2.59
C ILE A 48 -7.74 3.81 -3.62
N GLY A 49 -8.54 3.01 -4.35
CA GLY A 49 -8.02 2.16 -5.42
C GLY A 49 -7.35 2.94 -6.55
N GLN A 50 -7.90 4.09 -6.92
CA GLN A 50 -7.28 5.00 -7.89
C GLN A 50 -5.99 5.62 -7.34
N SER A 51 -5.94 5.93 -6.04
CA SER A 51 -4.73 6.38 -5.36
C SER A 51 -3.61 5.31 -5.41
N CYS A 52 -3.95 4.04 -5.16
CA CYS A 52 -3.03 2.91 -5.34
C CYS A 52 -2.54 2.78 -6.79
N GLN A 53 -3.46 2.94 -7.78
CA GLN A 53 -3.12 2.85 -9.20
C GLN A 53 -2.07 3.89 -9.62
N ARG A 54 -2.08 5.09 -9.03
CA ARG A 54 -1.04 6.10 -9.30
C ARG A 54 0.37 5.60 -8.96
N GLY A 55 0.51 4.87 -7.86
CA GLY A 55 1.78 4.23 -7.50
C GLY A 55 2.21 3.15 -8.49
N ALA A 56 1.26 2.33 -8.94
CA ALA A 56 1.52 1.33 -9.97
C ALA A 56 1.95 1.99 -11.29
N ASP A 57 1.28 3.06 -11.70
CA ASP A 57 1.56 3.74 -12.97
C ASP A 57 2.93 4.42 -13.04
N VAL A 58 3.50 4.81 -11.90
CA VAL A 58 4.87 5.37 -11.82
C VAL A 58 5.94 4.27 -11.88
N ALA A 59 5.62 3.05 -11.44
CA ALA A 59 6.58 1.98 -11.25
C ALA A 59 7.37 1.59 -12.53
N PRO A 60 6.78 1.40 -13.73
CA PRO A 60 7.53 0.89 -14.88
C PRO A 60 8.69 1.78 -15.29
N GLU A 61 8.51 3.11 -15.35
CA GLU A 61 9.56 4.04 -15.75
C GLU A 61 10.69 4.07 -14.70
N LEU A 62 10.33 4.21 -13.43
CA LEU A 62 11.30 4.34 -12.34
C LEU A 62 12.08 3.03 -12.11
N LEU A 63 11.42 1.87 -12.19
CA LEU A 63 12.08 0.58 -12.01
C LEU A 63 12.99 0.20 -13.19
N ARG A 64 12.63 0.62 -14.41
CA ARG A 64 13.54 0.49 -15.55
C ARG A 64 14.81 1.32 -15.35
N GLN A 65 14.68 2.54 -14.86
CA GLN A 65 15.83 3.43 -14.59
C GLN A 65 16.73 2.88 -13.47
N ARG A 66 16.14 2.42 -12.37
CA ARG A 66 16.90 1.96 -11.18
C ARG A 66 17.41 0.53 -11.27
N LEU A 67 16.58 -0.38 -11.78
CA LEU A 67 16.87 -1.81 -11.77
C LEU A 67 17.21 -2.39 -13.14
N GLY A 68 16.93 -1.67 -14.22
CA GLY A 68 17.03 -2.19 -15.59
C GLY A 68 15.96 -3.24 -15.90
N VAL A 69 14.82 -3.24 -15.18
CA VAL A 69 13.73 -4.20 -15.35
C VAL A 69 12.58 -3.55 -16.10
N ASP A 70 12.19 -4.12 -17.24
CA ASP A 70 11.00 -3.73 -17.97
C ASP A 70 9.77 -4.38 -17.32
N VAL A 71 8.86 -3.55 -16.81
CA VAL A 71 7.62 -3.97 -16.16
C VAL A 71 6.44 -3.70 -17.08
N GLU A 72 5.63 -4.72 -17.33
CA GLU A 72 4.34 -4.62 -18.02
C GLU A 72 3.21 -4.78 -17.00
N LEU A 73 2.37 -3.76 -16.85
CA LEU A 73 1.23 -3.77 -15.95
C LEU A 73 -0.01 -4.33 -16.65
N MET A 74 -0.58 -5.38 -16.08
CA MET A 74 -1.86 -5.98 -16.48
C MET A 74 -2.91 -5.56 -15.44
N ASN A 75 -3.62 -4.47 -15.72
CA ASN A 75 -4.54 -3.88 -14.74
C ASN A 75 -5.92 -4.55 -14.72
N ALA A 76 -6.44 -4.79 -13.52
CA ALA A 76 -7.81 -5.26 -13.31
C ALA A 76 -8.49 -4.44 -12.20
N ASP A 77 -9.77 -4.12 -12.43
CA ASP A 77 -10.63 -3.46 -11.44
C ASP A 77 -11.37 -4.54 -10.65
N THR A 78 -11.28 -4.50 -9.33
CA THR A 78 -12.04 -5.41 -8.45
C THR A 78 -13.45 -4.90 -8.16
N GLU A 79 -13.80 -3.70 -8.62
CA GLU A 79 -15.13 -3.08 -8.52
C GLU A 79 -15.65 -2.98 -7.08
N SER A 80 -14.73 -2.97 -6.09
CA SER A 80 -15.05 -3.07 -4.66
C SER A 80 -15.91 -4.30 -4.31
N ASN A 81 -15.72 -5.41 -5.02
CA ASN A 81 -16.47 -6.65 -4.88
C ASN A 81 -15.54 -7.86 -4.79
N VAL A 82 -15.80 -8.77 -3.83
CA VAL A 82 -14.96 -9.93 -3.53
C VAL A 82 -14.97 -10.96 -4.67
N ASP A 83 -16.15 -11.25 -5.26
CA ASP A 83 -16.28 -12.24 -6.33
C ASP A 83 -15.65 -11.73 -7.62
N THR A 84 -15.83 -10.43 -7.92
CA THR A 84 -15.12 -9.77 -9.02
C THR A 84 -13.62 -9.84 -8.82
N ALA A 85 -13.12 -9.57 -7.61
CA ALA A 85 -11.69 -9.65 -7.31
C ALA A 85 -11.12 -11.05 -7.59
N ARG A 86 -11.84 -12.12 -7.19
CA ARG A 86 -11.49 -13.52 -7.50
C ARG A 86 -11.43 -13.76 -9.01
N SER A 87 -12.50 -13.45 -9.72
CA SER A 87 -12.60 -13.67 -11.18
C SER A 87 -11.53 -12.90 -11.95
N ARG A 88 -11.22 -11.66 -11.53
CA ARG A 88 -10.15 -10.86 -12.14
C ARG A 88 -8.76 -11.45 -11.88
N ALA A 89 -8.53 -12.03 -10.70
CA ALA A 89 -7.27 -12.72 -10.41
C ALA A 89 -7.10 -13.95 -11.30
N GLU A 90 -8.11 -14.80 -11.41
CA GLU A 90 -8.11 -15.98 -12.30
C GLU A 90 -7.83 -15.58 -13.75
N ARG A 91 -8.49 -14.52 -14.23
CA ARG A 91 -8.27 -14.00 -15.58
C ARG A 91 -6.81 -13.57 -15.79
N LEU A 92 -6.23 -12.75 -14.89
CA LEU A 92 -4.84 -12.31 -15.03
C LEU A 92 -3.83 -13.45 -14.96
N VAL A 93 -4.11 -14.47 -14.13
CA VAL A 93 -3.30 -15.70 -14.07
C VAL A 93 -3.35 -16.44 -15.42
N GLY A 94 -4.53 -16.57 -16.02
CA GLY A 94 -4.72 -17.19 -17.34
C GLY A 94 -4.10 -16.40 -18.49
N GLU A 95 -4.07 -15.07 -18.40
CA GLU A 95 -3.40 -14.16 -19.35
C GLU A 95 -1.87 -14.12 -19.19
N GLY A 96 -1.33 -14.89 -18.25
CA GLY A 96 0.11 -15.10 -18.08
C GLY A 96 0.79 -14.05 -17.19
N ALA A 97 0.12 -13.47 -16.21
CA ALA A 97 0.76 -12.69 -15.17
C ALA A 97 1.81 -13.54 -14.43
N HIS A 98 3.00 -12.99 -14.24
CA HIS A 98 4.09 -13.65 -13.53
C HIS A 98 3.98 -13.46 -12.01
N VAL A 99 3.50 -12.28 -11.59
CA VAL A 99 3.26 -11.88 -10.20
C VAL A 99 1.95 -11.09 -10.14
N LEU A 100 1.18 -11.26 -9.08
CA LEU A 100 0.01 -10.42 -8.76
C LEU A 100 0.39 -9.38 -7.70
N VAL A 101 -0.20 -8.19 -7.79
CA VAL A 101 -0.05 -7.10 -6.81
C VAL A 101 -1.42 -6.53 -6.47
N GLY A 102 -1.71 -6.33 -5.21
CA GLY A 102 -2.97 -5.74 -4.74
C GLY A 102 -3.38 -6.29 -3.36
N ALA A 103 -4.62 -6.19 -2.91
CA ALA A 103 -5.69 -5.42 -3.56
C ALA A 103 -6.20 -4.26 -2.67
N PHE A 104 -5.45 -3.75 -1.72
CA PHE A 104 -5.85 -2.78 -0.72
C PHE A 104 -6.87 -3.33 0.29
N ASP A 105 -8.04 -3.77 -0.16
CA ASP A 105 -9.08 -4.30 0.72
C ASP A 105 -8.77 -5.73 1.21
N SER A 106 -9.02 -5.98 2.49
CA SER A 106 -8.68 -7.27 3.11
C SER A 106 -9.55 -8.43 2.63
N GLY A 107 -10.83 -8.19 2.36
CA GLY A 107 -11.74 -9.22 1.82
C GLY A 107 -11.37 -9.62 0.39
N HIS A 108 -11.13 -8.61 -0.47
CA HIS A 108 -10.67 -8.84 -1.85
C HIS A 108 -9.31 -9.55 -1.87
N THR A 109 -8.37 -9.11 -1.04
CA THR A 109 -7.04 -9.70 -0.97
C THR A 109 -7.09 -11.16 -0.50
N ALA A 110 -7.94 -11.51 0.45
CA ALA A 110 -8.10 -12.89 0.89
C ALA A 110 -8.60 -13.80 -0.24
N ALA A 111 -9.54 -13.32 -1.06
CA ALA A 111 -10.02 -14.07 -2.23
C ALA A 111 -8.94 -14.23 -3.32
N ILE A 112 -8.18 -13.15 -3.59
CA ILE A 112 -7.05 -13.18 -4.54
C ILE A 112 -5.93 -14.09 -4.04
N ALA A 113 -5.64 -14.10 -2.72
CA ALA A 113 -4.63 -14.95 -2.12
C ALA A 113 -4.91 -16.45 -2.31
N GLN A 114 -6.19 -16.84 -2.23
CA GLN A 114 -6.59 -18.22 -2.54
C GLN A 114 -6.30 -18.59 -4.00
N VAL A 115 -6.63 -17.70 -4.94
CA VAL A 115 -6.33 -17.91 -6.38
C VAL A 115 -4.82 -17.99 -6.61
N ALA A 116 -4.06 -17.08 -6.01
CA ALA A 116 -2.59 -17.03 -6.11
C ALA A 116 -1.96 -18.34 -5.63
N GLU A 117 -2.37 -18.84 -4.46
CA GLU A 117 -1.89 -20.10 -3.90
C GLU A 117 -2.27 -21.30 -4.76
N GLN A 118 -3.53 -21.40 -5.20
CA GLN A 118 -4.04 -22.50 -6.04
C GLN A 118 -3.30 -22.62 -7.37
N HIS A 119 -2.94 -21.50 -7.98
CA HIS A 119 -2.27 -21.45 -9.27
C HIS A 119 -0.74 -21.32 -9.18
N GLY A 120 -0.18 -21.28 -7.98
CA GLY A 120 1.26 -21.11 -7.77
C GLY A 120 1.81 -19.81 -8.35
N VAL A 121 1.05 -18.72 -8.28
CA VAL A 121 1.44 -17.37 -8.73
C VAL A 121 1.75 -16.51 -7.53
N PRO A 122 2.94 -15.90 -7.42
CA PRO A 122 3.22 -15.00 -6.31
C PRO A 122 2.25 -13.82 -6.26
N LEU A 123 1.74 -13.52 -5.06
CA LEU A 123 0.98 -12.32 -4.74
C LEU A 123 1.79 -11.45 -3.79
N VAL A 124 2.10 -10.22 -4.18
CA VAL A 124 2.64 -9.20 -3.27
C VAL A 124 1.51 -8.27 -2.86
N VAL A 125 1.05 -8.44 -1.63
CA VAL A 125 -0.03 -7.63 -1.05
C VAL A 125 0.51 -6.25 -0.71
N ASN A 126 -0.13 -5.21 -1.26
CA ASN A 126 0.29 -3.83 -1.06
C ASN A 126 -0.12 -3.26 0.31
N ILE A 127 -1.41 -3.34 0.71
CA ILE A 127 -1.92 -2.62 1.91
C ILE A 127 -2.82 -3.47 2.81
N ALA A 128 -3.48 -4.51 2.32
CA ALA A 128 -4.45 -5.27 3.12
C ALA A 128 -3.88 -5.78 4.46
N ALA A 129 -4.59 -5.51 5.57
CA ALA A 129 -4.06 -5.67 6.91
C ALA A 129 -4.63 -6.86 7.72
N ALA A 130 -5.67 -7.56 7.23
CA ALA A 130 -6.25 -8.67 7.98
C ALA A 130 -5.22 -9.80 8.21
N PRO A 131 -5.03 -10.28 9.45
CA PRO A 131 -3.99 -11.26 9.78
C PRO A 131 -4.09 -12.55 8.97
N GLN A 132 -5.29 -13.04 8.72
CA GLN A 132 -5.53 -14.29 8.00
C GLN A 132 -4.96 -14.33 6.59
N ILE A 133 -4.59 -13.20 5.97
CA ILE A 133 -4.00 -13.15 4.63
C ILE A 133 -2.66 -13.92 4.59
N THR A 134 -1.84 -13.82 5.63
CA THR A 134 -0.53 -14.47 5.74
C THR A 134 -0.49 -15.60 6.80
N GLU A 135 -1.60 -15.86 7.50
CA GLU A 135 -1.66 -16.89 8.54
C GLU A 135 -2.29 -18.21 8.10
N GLN A 136 -2.56 -18.38 6.77
CA GLN A 136 -3.11 -19.61 6.19
C GLN A 136 -2.04 -20.65 5.83
N GLY A 137 -0.76 -20.35 6.02
CA GLY A 137 0.34 -21.22 5.59
C GLY A 137 0.61 -21.18 4.08
N TYR A 138 0.16 -20.14 3.39
CA TYR A 138 0.39 -19.94 1.96
C TYR A 138 1.87 -19.78 1.63
N LYS A 139 2.29 -20.34 0.49
CA LYS A 139 3.68 -20.29 0.01
C LYS A 139 3.89 -19.19 -1.04
N PHE A 140 2.82 -18.71 -1.66
CA PHE A 140 2.86 -17.74 -2.74
C PHE A 140 2.33 -16.37 -2.35
N VAL A 141 2.04 -16.11 -1.08
CA VAL A 141 1.50 -14.84 -0.58
C VAL A 141 2.52 -14.10 0.28
N PHE A 142 2.81 -12.85 -0.09
CA PHE A 142 3.78 -11.99 0.58
C PHE A 142 3.13 -10.62 0.84
N ARG A 143 3.14 -10.15 2.09
CA ARG A 143 2.49 -8.89 2.42
C ARG A 143 3.50 -7.80 2.77
N ASN A 144 3.51 -6.73 1.98
CA ASN A 144 4.34 -5.55 2.20
C ASN A 144 3.67 -4.49 3.10
N PHE A 145 2.81 -4.89 4.01
CA PHE A 145 2.07 -3.99 4.90
C PHE A 145 1.93 -4.64 6.28
N PRO A 146 1.95 -3.87 7.38
CA PRO A 146 1.80 -4.49 8.70
C PRO A 146 0.40 -5.09 8.89
N PRO A 147 0.28 -6.16 9.67
CA PRO A 147 -1.02 -6.72 10.03
C PRO A 147 -1.78 -5.79 10.99
N ALA A 148 -3.11 -5.86 10.99
CA ALA A 148 -3.98 -5.01 11.79
C ALA A 148 -3.62 -4.94 13.29
N PRO A 149 -3.24 -6.03 13.98
CA PRO A 149 -2.78 -5.95 15.36
C PRO A 149 -1.51 -5.13 15.56
N GLU A 150 -0.58 -5.16 14.61
CA GLU A 150 0.65 -4.36 14.65
C GLU A 150 0.34 -2.88 14.39
N ILE A 151 -0.49 -2.58 13.40
CA ILE A 151 -0.96 -1.22 13.12
C ILE A 151 -1.64 -0.64 14.36
N GLY A 152 -2.59 -1.37 14.94
CA GLY A 152 -3.31 -0.97 16.14
C GLY A 152 -2.38 -0.74 17.33
N ARG A 153 -1.42 -1.65 17.55
CA ARG A 153 -0.41 -1.50 18.61
C ARG A 153 0.42 -0.23 18.42
N ASN A 154 0.97 -0.03 17.24
CA ASN A 154 1.80 1.13 16.93
C ASN A 154 0.99 2.43 17.03
N GLY A 155 -0.26 2.41 16.54
CA GLY A 155 -1.17 3.54 16.62
C GLY A 155 -1.54 3.91 18.07
N LEU A 156 -1.76 2.91 18.93
CA LEU A 156 -2.05 3.14 20.35
C LEU A 156 -0.81 3.62 21.14
N VAL A 157 0.39 3.12 20.82
CA VAL A 157 1.65 3.60 21.43
C VAL A 157 1.85 5.08 21.09
N LEU A 158 1.63 5.47 19.84
CA LEU A 158 1.74 6.87 19.40
C LEU A 158 0.71 7.80 20.07
N LEU A 159 -0.43 7.30 20.57
CA LEU A 159 -1.32 8.11 21.42
C LEU A 159 -0.62 8.60 22.68
N GLY A 160 0.17 7.75 23.33
CA GLY A 160 0.98 8.15 24.48
C GLY A 160 1.96 9.27 24.15
N ASP A 161 2.55 9.23 22.95
CA ASP A 161 3.48 10.29 22.48
C ASP A 161 2.73 11.60 22.23
N ILE A 162 1.53 11.54 21.62
CA ILE A 162 0.65 12.69 21.43
C ILE A 162 0.34 13.36 22.76
N PHE A 163 -0.11 12.59 23.76
CA PHE A 163 -0.50 13.13 25.07
C PHE A 163 0.69 13.71 25.84
N ARG A 164 1.86 13.07 25.77
CA ARG A 164 3.10 13.60 26.37
C ARG A 164 3.52 14.92 25.71
N LYS A 165 3.50 14.97 24.38
CA LYS A 165 3.87 16.17 23.62
C LYS A 165 2.91 17.32 23.86
N ALA A 166 1.61 17.04 23.90
CA ALA A 166 0.56 18.03 24.14
C ALA A 166 0.42 18.43 25.62
N LYS A 167 1.00 17.65 26.56
CA LYS A 167 0.78 17.79 28.02
C LYS A 167 -0.69 17.75 28.43
N VAL A 168 -1.47 16.94 27.73
CA VAL A 168 -2.92 16.76 27.92
C VAL A 168 -3.22 15.26 27.97
N GLN A 169 -4.04 14.86 28.95
CA GLN A 169 -4.42 13.46 29.15
C GLN A 169 -5.95 13.31 29.17
N PRO A 170 -6.55 12.74 28.12
CA PRO A 170 -7.96 12.40 28.16
C PRO A 170 -8.20 11.29 29.21
N LYS A 171 -9.35 11.33 29.90
CA LYS A 171 -9.73 10.33 30.93
C LYS A 171 -10.63 9.24 30.38
N THR A 172 -11.32 9.52 29.29
CA THR A 172 -12.31 8.61 28.69
C THR A 172 -12.21 8.59 27.18
N ALA A 173 -12.48 7.44 26.58
CA ALA A 173 -12.55 7.28 25.13
C ALA A 173 -13.78 6.45 24.72
N VAL A 174 -14.28 6.69 23.53
CA VAL A 174 -15.21 5.80 22.80
C VAL A 174 -14.49 5.32 21.55
N PHE A 175 -14.69 4.07 21.17
CA PHE A 175 -14.13 3.49 19.98
C PHE A 175 -15.22 3.21 18.94
N MET A 176 -15.09 3.78 17.74
CA MET A 176 -15.98 3.48 16.61
C MET A 176 -15.19 2.81 15.50
N HIS A 177 -15.78 1.79 14.86
CA HIS A 177 -15.12 1.11 13.76
C HIS A 177 -16.09 0.65 12.67
N VAL A 178 -15.60 0.69 11.44
CA VAL A 178 -16.29 0.11 10.28
C VAL A 178 -16.40 -1.41 10.41
N ASN A 179 -17.55 -1.97 10.02
CA ASN A 179 -17.85 -3.40 10.15
C ASN A 179 -17.55 -4.15 8.84
N ASP A 180 -16.29 -4.13 8.41
CA ASP A 180 -15.76 -4.95 7.32
C ASP A 180 -14.60 -5.84 7.84
N THR A 181 -14.04 -6.69 6.98
CA THR A 181 -12.94 -7.60 7.35
C THR A 181 -11.74 -6.86 7.96
N PHE A 182 -11.42 -5.66 7.47
CA PHE A 182 -10.35 -4.83 8.02
C PHE A 182 -10.74 -4.24 9.38
N GLY A 183 -11.90 -3.58 9.46
CA GLY A 183 -12.38 -2.93 10.68
C GLY A 183 -12.54 -3.89 11.84
N GLN A 184 -13.07 -5.09 11.58
CA GLN A 184 -13.18 -6.17 12.58
C GLN A 184 -11.78 -6.62 13.05
N SER A 185 -10.82 -6.78 12.15
CA SER A 185 -9.44 -7.15 12.51
C SER A 185 -8.76 -6.07 13.35
N MET A 186 -8.96 -4.80 13.02
CA MET A 186 -8.47 -3.66 13.79
C MET A 186 -9.15 -3.60 15.17
N ALA A 187 -10.47 -3.74 15.23
CA ALA A 187 -11.23 -3.71 16.48
C ALA A 187 -10.76 -4.80 17.44
N LYS A 188 -10.60 -6.03 16.94
CA LYS A 188 -10.05 -7.16 17.73
C LYS A 188 -8.64 -6.84 18.27
N GLY A 189 -7.77 -6.28 17.43
CA GLY A 189 -6.41 -5.89 17.82
C GLY A 189 -6.40 -4.78 18.87
N VAL A 190 -7.13 -3.70 18.63
CA VAL A 190 -7.21 -2.52 19.52
C VAL A 190 -7.79 -2.91 20.88
N THR A 191 -8.93 -3.59 20.92
CA THR A 191 -9.57 -3.97 22.18
C THR A 191 -8.75 -4.96 23.01
N ALA A 192 -8.02 -5.87 22.37
CA ALA A 192 -7.12 -6.81 23.07
C ALA A 192 -5.84 -6.14 23.62
N LEU A 193 -5.43 -5.02 23.04
CA LEU A 193 -4.18 -4.33 23.39
C LEU A 193 -4.40 -3.19 24.38
N LEU A 194 -5.53 -2.47 24.34
CA LEU A 194 -5.82 -1.34 25.22
C LEU A 194 -5.58 -1.64 26.69
N PRO A 195 -6.03 -2.78 27.27
CA PRO A 195 -5.78 -3.09 28.68
C PRO A 195 -4.31 -3.34 29.04
N LYS A 196 -3.47 -3.62 28.02
CA LYS A 196 -2.04 -3.94 28.18
C LYS A 196 -1.15 -2.70 28.05
N LEU A 197 -1.71 -1.60 27.63
CA LEU A 197 -1.02 -0.33 27.45
C LEU A 197 -1.42 0.63 28.58
N SER A 198 -0.45 1.28 29.18
CA SER A 198 -0.68 2.27 30.25
C SER A 198 -1.16 3.60 29.64
N LEU A 199 -2.29 3.58 28.92
CA LEU A 199 -2.91 4.79 28.40
C LEU A 199 -3.79 5.43 29.48
N PRO A 200 -3.88 6.78 29.52
CA PRO A 200 -4.48 7.52 30.62
C PRO A 200 -6.01 7.54 30.62
N PHE A 201 -6.67 6.83 29.71
CA PHE A 201 -8.12 6.84 29.55
C PHE A 201 -8.76 5.45 29.72
N LYS A 202 -10.02 5.47 30.12
CA LYS A 202 -10.89 4.29 30.13
C LYS A 202 -11.71 4.26 28.82
N LEU A 203 -11.76 3.11 28.14
CA LEU A 203 -12.69 2.88 27.03
C LEU A 203 -14.10 2.69 27.61
N LEU A 204 -15.06 3.53 27.20
CA LEU A 204 -16.44 3.51 27.68
C LEU A 204 -17.34 2.61 26.83
N ASP A 205 -17.14 2.62 25.51
CA ASP A 205 -17.96 1.84 24.58
C ASP A 205 -17.18 1.53 23.29
N THR A 206 -17.64 0.49 22.57
CA THR A 206 -17.17 0.12 21.23
C THR A 206 -18.37 0.00 20.30
N ILE A 207 -18.43 0.82 19.25
CA ILE A 207 -19.56 0.93 18.33
C ILE A 207 -19.11 0.57 16.92
N SER A 208 -19.71 -0.48 16.35
CA SER A 208 -19.51 -0.85 14.96
C SER A 208 -20.59 -0.25 14.06
N TYR A 209 -20.25 0.02 12.78
CA TYR A 209 -21.19 0.54 11.80
C TYR A 209 -20.94 -0.03 10.40
N ASP A 210 -21.98 0.00 9.56
CA ASP A 210 -21.92 -0.51 8.18
C ASP A 210 -21.03 0.39 7.29
N PRO A 211 -20.06 -0.16 6.53
CA PRO A 211 -19.23 0.60 5.59
C PRO A 211 -20.03 1.32 4.48
N ALA A 212 -21.21 0.83 4.15
CA ALA A 212 -22.09 1.41 3.14
C ALA A 212 -23.14 2.37 3.71
N ALA A 213 -23.12 2.61 5.03
CA ALA A 213 -24.08 3.51 5.69
C ALA A 213 -24.02 4.92 5.09
N LYS A 214 -25.20 5.42 4.74
CA LYS A 214 -25.39 6.81 4.27
C LYS A 214 -25.81 7.76 5.40
N ASP A 215 -26.16 7.20 6.55
CA ASP A 215 -26.55 7.87 7.77
C ASP A 215 -25.95 7.12 8.97
N LEU A 216 -25.33 7.87 9.88
CA LEU A 216 -24.72 7.37 11.12
C LEU A 216 -25.24 8.15 12.34
N THR A 217 -26.46 8.71 12.24
CA THR A 217 -27.09 9.51 13.31
C THR A 217 -27.17 8.73 14.62
N VAL A 218 -27.55 7.46 14.56
CA VAL A 218 -27.73 6.60 15.75
C VAL A 218 -26.38 6.30 16.40
N GLU A 219 -25.40 5.90 15.61
CA GLU A 219 -24.05 5.52 16.10
C GLU A 219 -23.33 6.73 16.70
N VAL A 220 -23.42 7.89 16.05
CA VAL A 220 -22.85 9.15 16.57
C VAL A 220 -23.58 9.60 17.83
N SER A 221 -24.91 9.46 17.90
CA SER A 221 -25.68 9.79 19.12
C SER A 221 -25.29 8.87 20.29
N LYS A 222 -25.10 7.58 20.06
CA LYS A 222 -24.61 6.62 21.08
C LYS A 222 -23.22 7.03 21.57
N ALA A 223 -22.30 7.30 20.65
CA ALA A 223 -20.94 7.73 21.00
C ALA A 223 -20.94 9.03 21.79
N LYS A 224 -21.73 10.03 21.39
CA LYS A 224 -21.89 11.31 22.08
C LYS A 224 -22.46 11.13 23.49
N ALA A 225 -23.45 10.23 23.68
CA ALA A 225 -24.10 9.96 24.96
C ALA A 225 -23.13 9.42 26.02
N THR A 226 -22.00 8.78 25.61
CA THR A 226 -20.96 8.35 26.53
C THR A 226 -20.22 9.50 27.21
N SER A 227 -20.30 10.72 26.68
CA SER A 227 -19.51 11.89 27.10
C SER A 227 -17.99 11.64 27.06
N ALA A 228 -17.54 10.74 26.18
CA ALA A 228 -16.12 10.45 26.02
C ALA A 228 -15.33 11.67 25.53
N GLU A 229 -14.16 11.89 26.14
CA GLU A 229 -13.27 13.00 25.80
C GLU A 229 -12.49 12.74 24.48
N LEU A 230 -12.26 11.47 24.14
CA LEU A 230 -11.52 11.04 22.95
C LEU A 230 -12.39 10.13 22.08
N LEU A 231 -12.40 10.35 20.78
CA LEU A 231 -12.89 9.39 19.78
C LEU A 231 -11.70 8.64 19.16
N LEU A 232 -11.65 7.34 19.37
CA LEU A 232 -10.83 6.42 18.56
C LEU A 232 -11.68 5.98 17.37
N LEU A 233 -11.13 6.08 16.15
CA LEU A 233 -11.90 5.84 14.94
C LEU A 233 -11.13 4.95 13.95
N VAL A 234 -11.70 3.80 13.59
CA VAL A 234 -11.26 2.98 12.47
C VAL A 234 -12.31 3.10 11.36
N CYS A 235 -11.94 3.71 10.25
CA CYS A 235 -12.85 4.09 9.18
C CYS A 235 -12.26 3.84 7.78
N ARG A 236 -13.10 3.98 6.78
CA ARG A 236 -12.77 4.17 5.38
C ARG A 236 -13.06 5.64 5.03
N LEU A 237 -12.92 6.02 3.76
CA LEU A 237 -13.11 7.42 3.34
C LEU A 237 -14.57 7.88 3.44
N ASN A 238 -15.50 7.10 2.85
CA ASN A 238 -16.89 7.53 2.73
C ASN A 238 -17.59 7.61 4.07
N ASP A 239 -17.43 6.58 4.90
CA ASP A 239 -17.99 6.52 6.25
C ASP A 239 -17.36 7.56 7.19
N ALA A 240 -16.06 7.86 7.05
CA ALA A 240 -15.41 8.96 7.78
C ALA A 240 -16.05 10.31 7.48
N ILE A 241 -16.39 10.57 6.20
CA ILE A 241 -17.08 11.81 5.79
C ILE A 241 -18.48 11.86 6.38
N VAL A 242 -19.25 10.77 6.28
CA VAL A 242 -20.62 10.69 6.84
C VAL A 242 -20.60 10.89 8.34
N LEU A 243 -19.71 10.17 9.04
CA LEU A 243 -19.55 10.25 10.49
C LEU A 243 -19.17 11.67 10.93
N ARG A 244 -18.19 12.28 10.29
CA ARG A 244 -17.74 13.62 10.67
C ARG A 244 -18.80 14.69 10.42
N ARG A 245 -19.58 14.60 9.33
CA ARG A 245 -20.74 15.48 9.07
C ARG A 245 -21.79 15.35 10.16
N GLU A 246 -22.09 14.12 10.57
CA GLU A 246 -23.07 13.87 11.62
C GLU A 246 -22.58 14.38 12.99
N MET A 247 -21.30 14.24 13.32
CA MET A 247 -20.71 14.85 14.52
C MET A 247 -20.88 16.36 14.53
N VAL A 248 -20.67 17.04 13.40
CA VAL A 248 -20.86 18.49 13.26
C VAL A 248 -22.32 18.86 13.46
N LYS A 249 -23.25 18.16 12.81
CA LYS A 249 -24.69 18.36 12.93
C LYS A 249 -25.17 18.20 14.38
N GLN A 250 -24.67 17.19 15.08
CA GLN A 250 -24.98 16.93 16.49
C GLN A 250 -24.17 17.81 17.46
N ARG A 251 -23.29 18.68 16.99
CA ARG A 251 -22.39 19.52 17.82
C ARG A 251 -21.57 18.69 18.81
N TRP A 252 -21.10 17.51 18.37
CA TRP A 252 -20.24 16.68 19.18
C TRP A 252 -18.77 16.97 18.85
N ASN A 253 -18.05 17.55 19.83
CA ASN A 253 -16.65 17.97 19.68
C ASN A 253 -15.81 17.32 20.79
N PRO A 254 -15.36 16.07 20.62
CA PRO A 254 -14.42 15.47 21.54
C PRO A 254 -13.07 16.22 21.49
N MET A 255 -12.24 16.02 22.50
CA MET A 255 -10.88 16.58 22.61
C MET A 255 -9.99 16.19 21.43
N GLY A 256 -10.24 15.03 20.84
CA GLY A 256 -9.54 14.54 19.65
C GLY A 256 -10.34 13.46 18.92
N ILE A 257 -10.12 13.42 17.60
CA ILE A 257 -10.54 12.33 16.71
C ILE A 257 -9.25 11.69 16.22
N VAL A 258 -8.94 10.49 16.69
CA VAL A 258 -7.68 9.81 16.39
C VAL A 258 -7.94 8.42 15.84
N SER A 259 -7.41 8.15 14.67
CA SER A 259 -7.39 6.82 14.09
C SER A 259 -6.12 6.08 14.54
N PRO A 260 -6.23 4.90 15.16
CA PRO A 260 -5.08 4.06 15.46
C PRO A 260 -4.57 3.27 14.24
N GLY A 261 -4.76 3.79 13.02
CA GLY A 261 -4.15 3.22 11.83
C GLY A 261 -5.07 2.91 10.65
N SER A 262 -6.23 3.58 10.52
CA SER A 262 -7.10 3.39 9.36
C SER A 262 -6.92 4.48 8.29
N PRO A 263 -7.27 4.21 7.03
CA PRO A 263 -7.41 5.24 6.00
C PRO A 263 -8.62 6.15 6.29
N GLY A 264 -8.87 7.11 5.40
CA GLY A 264 -10.07 7.95 5.41
C GLY A 264 -9.80 9.36 5.89
N LEU A 265 -9.21 9.53 7.07
CA LEU A 265 -9.01 10.88 7.63
C LEU A 265 -7.96 11.72 6.89
N TYR A 266 -6.97 11.11 6.25
CA TYR A 266 -5.91 11.80 5.51
C TYR A 266 -6.16 11.89 4.00
N GLU A 267 -7.27 11.34 3.51
CA GLU A 267 -7.59 11.33 2.08
C GLU A 267 -8.04 12.72 1.59
N GLU A 268 -7.69 13.06 0.35
CA GLU A 268 -8.00 14.37 -0.25
C GLU A 268 -9.50 14.70 -0.20
N GLN A 269 -10.35 13.71 -0.52
CA GLN A 269 -11.80 13.91 -0.53
C GLN A 269 -12.37 14.16 0.87
N PHE A 270 -11.75 13.64 1.93
CA PHE A 270 -12.11 13.96 3.31
C PHE A 270 -11.94 15.46 3.58
N SER A 271 -10.75 15.98 3.25
CA SER A 271 -10.45 17.42 3.40
C SER A 271 -11.32 18.29 2.50
N LYS A 272 -11.51 17.92 1.23
CA LYS A 272 -12.37 18.66 0.29
C LYS A 272 -13.85 18.68 0.71
N SER A 273 -14.35 17.57 1.24
CA SER A 273 -15.78 17.44 1.63
C SER A 273 -16.13 18.14 2.93
N LEU A 274 -15.16 18.34 3.81
CA LEU A 274 -15.38 18.81 5.19
C LEU A 274 -14.75 20.18 5.47
N GLY A 275 -13.81 20.64 4.62
CA GLY A 275 -13.11 21.92 4.82
C GLY A 275 -12.49 21.99 6.22
N LYS A 276 -12.75 23.08 6.95
CA LYS A 276 -12.24 23.30 8.31
C LYS A 276 -12.58 22.18 9.31
N TYR A 277 -13.60 21.38 9.05
CA TYR A 277 -14.01 20.27 9.92
C TYR A 277 -13.14 19.02 9.76
N ALA A 278 -12.27 18.97 8.74
CA ALA A 278 -11.27 17.94 8.59
C ALA A 278 -10.02 18.23 9.42
N ASP A 279 -9.73 19.52 9.69
CA ASP A 279 -8.52 19.93 10.41
C ASP A 279 -8.52 19.44 11.85
N GLY A 280 -7.35 19.10 12.35
CA GLY A 280 -7.14 18.54 13.68
C GLY A 280 -7.36 17.04 13.81
N CYS A 281 -8.01 16.36 12.85
CA CYS A 281 -8.12 14.91 12.84
C CYS A 281 -6.73 14.26 12.70
N ILE A 282 -6.48 13.19 13.47
CA ILE A 282 -5.18 12.52 13.55
C ILE A 282 -5.29 11.08 13.07
N THR A 283 -4.29 10.62 12.33
CA THR A 283 -4.10 9.20 11.99
C THR A 283 -2.70 8.76 12.41
N ASN A 284 -2.63 7.74 13.26
CA ASN A 284 -1.38 7.08 13.66
C ASN A 284 -1.16 5.86 12.78
N THR A 285 -0.34 5.95 11.75
CA THR A 285 -0.23 4.87 10.78
C THR A 285 1.16 4.87 10.11
N VAL A 286 1.41 3.85 9.31
CA VAL A 286 2.55 3.84 8.38
C VAL A 286 2.47 5.03 7.42
N TRP A 287 3.63 5.44 6.90
CA TRP A 287 3.70 6.57 5.97
C TRP A 287 4.79 6.33 4.93
N TYR A 288 5.09 7.30 4.09
CA TYR A 288 6.29 7.30 3.26
C TYR A 288 7.48 7.88 4.06
N ASN A 289 8.71 7.61 3.61
CA ASN A 289 9.89 8.21 4.22
C ASN A 289 10.31 9.46 3.41
N PRO A 290 10.08 10.67 3.92
CA PRO A 290 10.40 11.90 3.19
C PRO A 290 11.91 12.14 3.02
N LYS A 291 12.76 11.41 3.73
CA LYS A 291 14.22 11.56 3.68
C LYS A 291 14.92 10.62 2.70
N ASN A 292 14.23 9.59 2.20
CA ASN A 292 14.86 8.64 1.30
C ASN A 292 15.04 9.20 -0.12
N PRO A 293 16.20 8.99 -0.76
CA PRO A 293 16.43 9.43 -2.15
C PRO A 293 15.37 8.89 -3.12
N ILE A 294 15.00 7.62 -3.00
CA ILE A 294 13.96 7.01 -3.84
C ILE A 294 12.60 7.70 -3.68
N THR A 295 12.29 8.24 -2.50
CA THR A 295 11.04 8.99 -2.27
C THR A 295 11.04 10.28 -3.08
N HIS A 296 12.17 10.99 -3.17
CA HIS A 296 12.29 12.20 -3.98
C HIS A 296 12.13 11.88 -5.46
N GLU A 297 12.76 10.81 -5.95
CA GLU A 297 12.62 10.34 -7.33
C GLU A 297 11.17 9.93 -7.64
N PHE A 298 10.55 9.17 -6.73
CA PHE A 298 9.16 8.75 -6.83
C PHE A 298 8.20 9.95 -6.86
N ALA A 299 8.36 10.91 -5.94
CA ALA A 299 7.54 12.12 -5.87
C ALA A 299 7.70 12.98 -7.14
N ALA A 300 8.91 13.09 -7.68
CA ALA A 300 9.16 13.80 -8.95
C ALA A 300 8.48 13.10 -10.14
N ALA A 301 8.60 11.78 -10.25
CA ALA A 301 7.94 10.98 -11.28
C ALA A 301 6.40 11.02 -11.13
N PHE A 302 5.91 10.97 -9.89
CA PHE A 302 4.49 11.13 -9.57
C PHE A 302 3.97 12.50 -10.04
N LYS A 303 4.66 13.58 -9.70
CA LYS A 303 4.27 14.96 -10.08
C LYS A 303 4.30 15.17 -11.59
N LYS A 304 5.29 14.59 -12.27
CA LYS A 304 5.39 14.63 -13.75
C LYS A 304 4.17 13.96 -14.41
N ARG A 305 3.74 12.80 -13.86
CA ARG A 305 2.63 12.00 -14.43
C ARG A 305 1.26 12.54 -14.01
N PHE A 306 1.15 13.05 -12.78
CA PHE A 306 -0.07 13.56 -12.18
C PHE A 306 0.10 15.01 -11.70
N PRO A 307 0.23 15.99 -12.62
CA PRO A 307 0.59 17.36 -12.27
C PRO A 307 -0.45 18.09 -11.41
N ARG A 308 -1.70 17.61 -11.38
CA ARG A 308 -2.81 18.19 -10.59
C ARG A 308 -2.94 17.58 -9.21
N ASP A 309 -2.29 16.44 -8.97
CA ASP A 309 -2.41 15.70 -7.72
C ASP A 309 -1.29 16.11 -6.75
N GLU A 310 -1.60 16.16 -5.47
CA GLU A 310 -0.62 16.37 -4.41
C GLU A 310 -0.26 15.02 -3.78
N PHE A 311 1.02 14.66 -3.83
CA PHE A 311 1.51 13.34 -3.41
C PHE A 311 1.13 13.00 -1.96
N ALA A 312 1.13 13.98 -1.04
CA ALA A 312 0.81 13.76 0.37
C ALA A 312 -0.55 13.07 0.58
N PHE A 313 -1.56 13.36 -0.26
CA PHE A 313 -2.86 12.69 -0.20
C PHE A 313 -2.85 11.25 -0.72
N HIS A 314 -1.82 10.88 -1.45
CA HIS A 314 -1.66 9.54 -2.04
C HIS A 314 -0.54 8.73 -1.36
N ALA A 315 0.09 9.32 -0.36
CA ALA A 315 1.34 8.88 0.24
C ALA A 315 1.38 7.38 0.57
N ILE A 316 0.45 6.86 1.36
CA ILE A 316 0.41 5.43 1.72
C ILE A 316 0.08 4.59 0.48
N ASN A 317 -1.03 4.95 -0.19
CA ASN A 317 -1.62 4.12 -1.25
C ASN A 317 -0.67 3.97 -2.44
N ALA A 318 -0.07 5.08 -2.88
CA ALA A 318 0.88 5.07 -3.98
C ALA A 318 2.23 4.45 -3.59
N SER A 319 2.78 4.77 -2.41
CA SER A 319 4.08 4.27 -1.97
C SER A 319 4.09 2.76 -1.77
N TYR A 320 3.11 2.22 -1.05
CA TYR A 320 3.06 0.78 -0.77
C TYR A 320 2.72 -0.04 -2.02
N THR A 321 1.95 0.53 -2.96
CA THR A 321 1.69 -0.13 -4.25
C THR A 321 2.94 -0.12 -5.13
N PHE A 322 3.68 0.99 -5.16
CA PHE A 322 4.98 1.05 -5.83
C PHE A 322 5.97 0.06 -5.22
N ASP A 323 6.12 0.04 -3.89
CA ASP A 323 7.03 -0.88 -3.21
C ASP A 323 6.65 -2.35 -3.44
N ALA A 324 5.37 -2.69 -3.57
CA ALA A 324 4.95 -4.04 -3.92
C ALA A 324 5.43 -4.45 -5.33
N ILE A 325 5.40 -3.54 -6.29
CA ILE A 325 5.93 -3.77 -7.64
C ILE A 325 7.46 -3.76 -7.63
N LEU A 326 8.10 -2.92 -6.82
CA LEU A 326 9.55 -2.92 -6.60
C LEU A 326 10.03 -4.28 -6.09
N ILE A 327 9.34 -4.89 -5.12
CA ILE A 327 9.64 -6.23 -4.62
C ILE A 327 9.59 -7.26 -5.75
N ALA A 328 8.55 -7.22 -6.59
CA ALA A 328 8.42 -8.13 -7.72
C ALA A 328 9.54 -7.92 -8.76
N ALA A 329 9.90 -6.68 -9.05
CA ALA A 329 10.96 -6.34 -10.00
C ALA A 329 12.36 -6.71 -9.49
N ASP A 330 12.64 -6.48 -8.20
CA ASP A 330 13.90 -6.91 -7.56
C ASP A 330 14.03 -8.45 -7.58
N ALA A 331 12.97 -9.16 -7.23
CA ALA A 331 12.94 -10.62 -7.29
C ALA A 331 13.16 -11.14 -8.72
N PHE A 332 12.52 -10.53 -9.71
CA PHE A 332 12.70 -10.89 -11.13
C PHE A 332 14.15 -10.66 -11.59
N LYS A 333 14.76 -9.53 -11.21
CA LYS A 333 16.17 -9.23 -11.51
C LYS A 333 17.11 -10.27 -10.90
N ARG A 334 16.86 -10.71 -9.67
CA ARG A 334 17.67 -11.73 -8.98
C ARG A 334 17.45 -13.14 -9.55
N ALA A 335 16.20 -13.52 -9.79
CA ALA A 335 15.82 -14.83 -10.32
C ALA A 335 16.24 -15.04 -11.78
N ARG A 336 16.32 -13.97 -12.58
CA ARG A 336 16.60 -14.01 -14.03
C ARG A 336 15.67 -14.92 -14.84
N THR A 337 14.45 -15.11 -14.34
CA THR A 337 13.41 -15.95 -14.95
C THR A 337 12.03 -15.42 -14.61
N SER A 338 11.05 -15.76 -15.43
CA SER A 338 9.63 -15.52 -15.18
C SER A 338 8.89 -16.73 -14.61
N ASP A 339 9.62 -17.82 -14.27
CA ASP A 339 9.03 -18.97 -13.60
C ASP A 339 8.44 -18.55 -12.25
N ARG A 340 7.18 -18.87 -12.03
CA ARG A 340 6.40 -18.39 -10.87
C ARG A 340 6.93 -18.93 -9.55
N LYS A 341 7.41 -20.16 -9.51
CA LYS A 341 8.00 -20.77 -8.29
C LYS A 341 9.33 -20.15 -7.95
N ALA A 342 10.18 -19.95 -8.94
CA ALA A 342 11.46 -19.29 -8.77
C ALA A 342 11.26 -17.81 -8.33
N LEU A 343 10.25 -17.12 -8.87
CA LEU A 343 9.88 -15.77 -8.43
C LEU A 343 9.39 -15.75 -6.99
N ALA A 344 8.54 -16.69 -6.58
CA ALA A 344 8.09 -16.79 -5.20
C ALA A 344 9.25 -16.99 -4.22
N GLU A 345 10.20 -17.86 -4.57
CA GLU A 345 11.40 -18.08 -3.76
C GLU A 345 12.29 -16.83 -3.72
N ALA A 346 12.47 -16.15 -4.84
CA ALA A 346 13.21 -14.89 -4.89
C ALA A 346 12.52 -13.78 -4.07
N ILE A 347 11.18 -13.70 -4.07
CA ILE A 347 10.43 -12.76 -3.22
C ILE A 347 10.63 -13.10 -1.74
N ARG A 348 10.61 -14.37 -1.35
CA ARG A 348 10.84 -14.80 0.04
C ARG A 348 12.21 -14.35 0.55
N GLN A 349 13.21 -14.34 -0.32
CA GLN A 349 14.58 -13.91 -0.03
C GLN A 349 14.81 -12.40 -0.21
N THR A 350 13.74 -11.59 -0.30
CA THR A 350 13.84 -10.13 -0.44
C THR A 350 14.62 -9.53 0.73
N ASN A 351 15.55 -8.64 0.40
CA ASN A 351 16.30 -7.82 1.34
C ASN A 351 16.59 -6.46 0.70
N ILE A 352 15.54 -5.64 0.54
CA ILE A 352 15.68 -4.30 -0.03
C ILE A 352 16.05 -3.34 1.12
N PRO A 353 17.16 -2.58 1.02
CA PRO A 353 17.55 -1.63 2.05
C PRO A 353 16.45 -0.60 2.36
N ALA A 354 16.43 -0.11 3.60
CA ALA A 354 15.49 0.93 4.03
C ALA A 354 15.57 2.21 3.18
N THR A 355 16.74 2.51 2.60
CA THR A 355 16.98 3.66 1.71
C THR A 355 16.41 3.49 0.31
N ASP A 356 16.10 2.26 -0.09
CA ASP A 356 15.66 1.89 -1.44
C ASP A 356 14.15 1.55 -1.50
N ARG A 357 13.39 1.90 -0.46
CA ARG A 357 11.93 1.83 -0.40
C ARG A 357 11.32 3.22 -0.19
N VAL A 358 10.12 3.44 -0.72
CA VAL A 358 9.40 4.71 -0.53
C VAL A 358 8.69 4.74 0.81
N SER A 359 8.09 3.63 1.23
CA SER A 359 7.42 3.51 2.52
C SER A 359 8.40 3.58 3.70
N PHE A 360 7.93 4.11 4.83
CA PHE A 360 8.73 4.29 6.05
C PHE A 360 8.89 2.99 6.82
N GLY A 361 10.13 2.62 7.12
CA GLY A 361 10.44 1.40 7.86
C GLY A 361 11.90 0.97 7.74
N GLY A 362 12.21 -0.18 8.30
CA GLY A 362 13.47 -0.90 8.10
C GLY A 362 13.60 -1.48 6.69
N PRO A 363 14.61 -2.34 6.43
CA PRO A 363 14.71 -3.07 5.17
C PRO A 363 13.43 -3.88 4.89
N ILE A 364 13.05 -4.03 3.61
CA ILE A 364 11.96 -4.95 3.24
C ILE A 364 12.50 -6.37 3.33
N LYS A 365 12.04 -7.10 4.33
CA LYS A 365 12.29 -8.52 4.53
C LYS A 365 10.99 -9.21 4.93
N PHE A 366 10.86 -10.47 4.57
CA PHE A 366 9.70 -11.28 4.93
C PHE A 366 10.07 -12.34 5.96
N ASP A 367 9.18 -12.55 6.93
CA ASP A 367 9.23 -13.69 7.85
C ASP A 367 8.84 -15.01 7.14
N ALA A 368 8.84 -16.11 7.88
CA ALA A 368 8.47 -17.42 7.36
C ALA A 368 7.04 -17.51 6.83
N LYS A 369 6.16 -16.60 7.24
CA LYS A 369 4.76 -16.51 6.79
C LYS A 369 4.57 -15.61 5.56
N GLY A 370 5.65 -14.99 5.06
CA GLY A 370 5.57 -14.00 4.00
C GLY A 370 5.08 -12.62 4.48
N GLN A 371 5.20 -12.34 5.78
CA GLN A 371 4.87 -11.04 6.36
C GLN A 371 6.09 -10.14 6.39
N VAL A 372 5.97 -8.90 5.91
CA VAL A 372 7.04 -7.91 6.04
C VAL A 372 7.31 -7.56 7.49
N GLU A 373 8.57 -7.37 7.83
CA GLU A 373 9.03 -6.95 9.15
C GLU A 373 9.47 -5.49 9.16
N GLY A 374 9.55 -4.90 10.36
CA GLY A 374 10.18 -3.61 10.59
C GLY A 374 9.44 -2.38 10.05
N ASN A 375 8.12 -2.46 9.87
CA ASN A 375 7.33 -1.29 9.54
C ASN A 375 7.26 -0.32 10.72
N LEU A 376 7.38 0.97 10.42
CA LEU A 376 7.30 2.06 11.38
C LEU A 376 6.07 2.93 11.08
N SER A 377 5.53 3.56 12.11
CA SER A 377 4.36 4.43 12.02
C SER A 377 4.71 5.87 12.40
N MET A 378 3.93 6.79 11.87
CA MET A 378 4.00 8.22 12.16
C MET A 378 2.66 8.74 12.66
N VAL A 379 2.65 9.90 13.29
CA VAL A 379 1.45 10.66 13.59
C VAL A 379 1.24 11.67 12.47
N ILE A 380 0.17 11.49 11.73
CA ILE A 380 -0.26 12.37 10.66
C ILE A 380 -1.47 13.15 11.16
N GLN A 381 -1.43 14.46 11.06
CA GLN A 381 -2.54 15.34 11.41
C GLN A 381 -2.97 16.18 10.21
N ASN A 382 -4.26 16.32 10.00
CA ASN A 382 -4.75 17.28 9.02
C ASN A 382 -4.55 18.69 9.57
N LEU A 383 -3.70 19.45 8.93
CA LEU A 383 -3.40 20.84 9.23
C LEU A 383 -3.55 21.68 7.96
N HIS A 384 -4.35 22.73 8.02
CA HIS A 384 -4.60 23.62 6.87
C HIS A 384 -5.07 22.87 5.62
N GLY A 385 -5.95 21.87 5.82
CA GLY A 385 -6.54 21.06 4.76
C GLY A 385 -5.61 19.98 4.18
N LYS A 386 -4.44 19.69 4.78
CA LYS A 386 -3.45 18.73 4.29
C LYS A 386 -3.00 17.75 5.37
N PRO A 387 -2.75 16.47 5.01
CA PRO A 387 -2.09 15.55 5.90
C PRO A 387 -0.63 15.97 6.11
N THR A 388 -0.25 16.15 7.36
CA THR A 388 1.04 16.67 7.78
C THR A 388 1.64 15.76 8.85
N VAL A 389 2.87 15.34 8.70
CA VAL A 389 3.59 14.56 9.74
C VAL A 389 3.87 15.48 10.92
N VAL A 390 3.47 15.08 12.13
CA VAL A 390 3.68 15.85 13.37
C VAL A 390 4.53 15.09 14.40
N LEU A 391 4.65 13.76 14.27
CA LEU A 391 5.57 12.90 15.05
C LEU A 391 6.04 11.70 14.20
N PRO A 392 7.25 11.17 14.42
CA PRO A 392 8.25 11.65 15.38
C PRO A 392 8.87 12.98 14.96
N ALA A 393 9.47 13.71 15.93
CA ALA A 393 9.96 15.08 15.73
C ALA A 393 10.98 15.21 14.59
N GLU A 394 11.80 14.19 14.35
CA GLU A 394 12.83 14.19 13.29
C GLU A 394 12.26 14.18 11.86
N TYR A 395 10.98 13.78 11.68
CA TYR A 395 10.27 13.76 10.41
C TYR A 395 9.12 14.76 10.37
N ALA A 396 8.92 15.55 11.45
CA ALA A 396 7.79 16.47 11.55
C ALA A 396 7.88 17.59 10.51
N GLU A 397 6.78 17.78 9.80
CA GLU A 397 6.55 18.85 8.80
C GLU A 397 5.72 19.99 9.40
N GLY A 398 5.09 19.76 10.56
CA GLY A 398 4.27 20.71 11.27
C GLY A 398 4.24 20.46 12.79
N ALA A 399 3.70 21.41 13.54
CA ALA A 399 3.52 21.28 14.99
C ALA A 399 2.24 20.50 15.30
N LEU A 400 2.32 19.57 16.25
CA LEU A 400 1.14 18.88 16.78
C LEU A 400 0.17 19.88 17.43
N VAL A 401 -1.10 19.83 17.06
CA VAL A 401 -2.20 20.61 17.65
C VAL A 401 -3.15 19.66 18.38
N PHE A 402 -3.03 19.59 19.70
CA PHE A 402 -3.92 18.78 20.55
C PHE A 402 -4.12 19.49 21.89
N PRO A 403 -5.35 19.64 22.40
CA PRO A 403 -6.63 19.17 21.85
C PRO A 403 -6.96 19.72 20.46
N MET A 404 -7.80 18.97 19.73
CA MET A 404 -8.28 19.38 18.41
C MET A 404 -9.02 20.75 18.52
N PRO A 405 -8.74 21.71 17.62
CA PRO A 405 -9.44 22.98 17.61
C PRO A 405 -10.95 22.79 17.46
N ARG A 406 -11.74 23.53 18.23
CA ARG A 406 -13.18 23.56 17.99
C ARG A 406 -13.44 24.27 16.67
N ALA A 407 -14.04 23.59 15.73
CA ALA A 407 -14.47 24.21 14.49
C ALA A 407 -15.72 25.08 14.80
N THR A 408 -15.50 26.36 15.02
CA THR A 408 -16.56 27.39 15.18
C THR A 408 -17.16 27.75 13.84
#